data_77c56c776f6a6b21738140e8e03d3646
#
_entry.id   77c56c776f6a6b21738140e8e03d3646
#
_cell.length_a   1.000
_cell.length_b   1.000
_cell.length_c   1.000
_cell.angle_alpha   90.00
_cell.angle_beta   90.00
_cell.angle_gamma   90.00
#
_symmetry.space_group_name_H-M   'P 1'
#
loop_
_entity.id
_entity.type
_entity.pdbx_description
1 polymer ?
#
loop_
_entity_poly.entity_id
_entity_poly.type
_entity_poly.pdbx_seq_one_letter_code
_entity_poly.pdbx_strand_id
1 'polypeptide(L)'
;MDLEWNDSQPIYRQLRDRVVAMILDGVLKEGDPLPSVRTVSAEYRVNHLTVLKGYQQLVDEGLVESRRGLGMFVNSGARSLLLRGERQKFLAEEWPRVYATIQRLGLKAEELLDGGSSRRSSSSSSSKTTKEER
;
A
#
# COMPACT_ATOMS: atom_id res chain seq x y z
N MET A 1 -8.16 12.57 -1.81
CA MET A 1 -6.87 11.88 -1.77
C MET A 1 -5.89 12.54 -2.71
N ASP A 2 -4.78 12.94 -2.17
CA ASP A 2 -3.76 13.57 -2.99
C ASP A 2 -2.90 12.52 -3.64
N LEU A 3 -2.76 12.64 -4.94
CA LEU A 3 -1.85 11.80 -5.68
C LEU A 3 -0.77 12.69 -6.26
N GLU A 4 0.43 12.45 -5.79
CA GLU A 4 1.57 13.15 -6.36
C GLU A 4 2.35 12.16 -7.19
N TRP A 5 2.49 12.49 -8.45
CA TRP A 5 3.23 11.62 -9.36
C TRP A 5 4.71 11.97 -9.27
N ASN A 6 5.53 10.95 -9.17
CA ASN A 6 6.97 11.15 -9.19
C ASN A 6 7.54 10.63 -10.49
N ASP A 7 8.81 10.90 -10.72
CA ASP A 7 9.46 10.54 -11.98
C ASP A 7 10.12 9.17 -11.94
N SER A 8 10.05 8.48 -10.80
CA SER A 8 10.78 7.22 -10.65
C SER A 8 10.17 6.07 -11.43
N GLN A 9 8.88 6.16 -11.74
CA GLN A 9 8.21 5.12 -12.51
C GLN A 9 7.01 5.68 -13.24
N PRO A 10 6.52 4.96 -14.24
CA PRO A 10 5.37 5.42 -15.03
C PRO A 10 4.14 5.65 -14.17
N ILE A 11 3.32 6.60 -14.58
CA ILE A 11 2.11 6.95 -13.82
C ILE A 11 1.18 5.75 -13.66
N TYR A 12 1.04 4.92 -14.69
CA TYR A 12 0.13 3.78 -14.58
C TYR A 12 0.56 2.83 -13.48
N ARG A 13 1.86 2.70 -13.23
CA ARG A 13 2.36 1.87 -12.15
C ARG A 13 2.07 2.48 -10.80
N GLN A 14 2.24 3.79 -10.69
CA GLN A 14 1.95 4.46 -9.45
C GLN A 14 0.47 4.36 -9.12
N LEU A 15 -0.37 4.44 -10.14
CA LEU A 15 -1.80 4.27 -9.95
C LEU A 15 -2.13 2.85 -9.49
N ARG A 16 -1.51 1.87 -10.12
CA ARG A 16 -1.69 0.47 -9.71
C ARG A 16 -1.28 0.29 -8.25
N ASP A 17 -0.14 0.86 -7.87
CA ASP A 17 0.37 0.75 -6.50
C ASP A 17 -0.57 1.42 -5.50
N ARG A 18 -1.21 2.50 -5.90
CA ARG A 18 -2.15 3.18 -5.03
C ARG A 18 -3.37 2.29 -4.75
N VAL A 19 -3.87 1.63 -5.77
CA VAL A 19 -4.99 0.71 -5.59
C VAL A 19 -4.60 -0.45 -4.68
N VAL A 20 -3.39 -0.99 -4.88
CA VAL A 20 -2.87 -2.06 -4.03
C VAL A 20 -2.85 -1.63 -2.57
N ALA A 21 -2.36 -0.42 -2.31
CA ALA A 21 -2.31 0.10 -0.95
C ALA A 21 -3.72 0.20 -0.36
N MET A 22 -4.68 0.64 -1.16
CA MET A 22 -6.06 0.76 -0.69
C MET A 22 -6.66 -0.61 -0.34
N ILE A 23 -6.30 -1.64 -1.09
CA ILE A 23 -6.76 -2.99 -0.79
C ILE A 23 -6.11 -3.49 0.50
N LEU A 24 -4.81 -3.29 0.63
CA LEU A 24 -4.09 -3.72 1.82
C LEU A 24 -4.58 -3.01 3.08
N ASP A 25 -4.90 -1.74 2.95
CA ASP A 25 -5.35 -0.92 4.09
C ASP A 25 -6.83 -1.12 4.40
N GLY A 26 -7.54 -1.88 3.58
CA GLY A 26 -8.95 -2.14 3.83
C GLY A 26 -9.89 -1.05 3.35
N VAL A 27 -9.39 -0.08 2.62
CA VAL A 27 -10.23 0.97 2.05
C VAL A 27 -11.05 0.39 0.91
N LEU A 28 -10.43 -0.46 0.09
CA LEU A 28 -11.14 -1.21 -0.93
C LEU A 28 -11.19 -2.67 -0.48
N LYS A 29 -12.40 -3.17 -0.31
CA LYS A 29 -12.60 -4.53 0.14
C LYS A 29 -12.94 -5.43 -1.03
N GLU A 30 -12.84 -6.72 -0.80
CA GLU A 30 -13.20 -7.70 -1.83
C GLU A 30 -14.65 -7.47 -2.25
N GLY A 31 -14.85 -7.43 -3.55
CA GLY A 31 -16.17 -7.18 -4.10
C GLY A 31 -16.47 -5.72 -4.35
N ASP A 32 -15.66 -4.82 -3.83
CA ASP A 32 -15.90 -3.38 -4.04
C ASP A 32 -15.52 -2.98 -5.45
N PRO A 33 -16.28 -2.02 -6.02
CA PRO A 33 -15.92 -1.50 -7.34
C PRO A 33 -14.76 -0.52 -7.22
N LEU A 34 -13.91 -0.51 -8.24
CA LEU A 34 -12.91 0.52 -8.37
C LEU A 34 -13.58 1.78 -8.92
N PRO A 35 -13.02 2.96 -8.63
CA PRO A 35 -13.50 4.18 -9.30
C PRO A 35 -13.39 4.00 -10.81
N SER A 36 -14.34 4.56 -11.54
CA SER A 36 -14.34 4.40 -13.00
C SER A 36 -13.12 5.07 -13.60
N VAL A 37 -12.70 4.55 -14.75
CA VAL A 37 -11.59 5.15 -15.49
C VAL A 37 -11.85 6.63 -15.75
N ARG A 38 -13.08 6.94 -16.12
CA ARG A 38 -13.46 8.31 -16.42
C ARG A 38 -13.32 9.21 -15.19
N THR A 39 -13.77 8.74 -14.04
CA THR A 39 -13.68 9.50 -12.81
C THR A 39 -12.24 9.79 -12.43
N VAL A 40 -11.40 8.76 -12.47
CA VAL A 40 -9.99 8.93 -12.11
C VAL A 40 -9.28 9.85 -13.08
N SER A 41 -9.54 9.66 -14.37
CA SER A 41 -8.94 10.48 -15.39
C SER A 41 -9.28 11.96 -15.21
N ALA A 42 -10.55 12.25 -14.93
CA ALA A 42 -10.98 13.63 -14.74
C ALA A 42 -10.45 14.22 -13.45
N GLU A 43 -10.50 13.44 -12.38
CA GLU A 43 -10.12 13.94 -11.06
C GLU A 43 -8.63 14.23 -10.94
N TYR A 44 -7.82 13.36 -11.50
CA TYR A 44 -6.37 13.48 -11.35
C TYR A 44 -5.67 13.96 -12.63
N ARG A 45 -6.46 14.31 -13.63
CA ARG A 45 -5.94 14.81 -14.91
C ARG A 45 -4.91 13.86 -15.51
N VAL A 46 -5.28 12.61 -15.55
CA VAL A 46 -4.44 11.57 -16.10
C VAL A 46 -5.11 11.04 -17.36
N ASN A 47 -4.30 10.74 -18.36
CA ASN A 47 -4.81 10.23 -19.62
C ASN A 47 -5.65 8.97 -19.37
N HIS A 48 -6.78 8.90 -20.05
CA HIS A 48 -7.69 7.77 -19.99
C HIS A 48 -6.98 6.43 -20.15
N LEU A 49 -6.13 6.36 -21.17
CA LEU A 49 -5.41 5.13 -21.48
C LEU A 49 -4.43 4.76 -20.39
N THR A 50 -3.87 5.75 -19.71
CA THR A 50 -2.94 5.50 -18.61
C THR A 50 -3.68 4.85 -17.44
N VAL A 51 -4.88 5.36 -17.13
CA VAL A 51 -5.70 4.77 -16.07
C VAL A 51 -6.06 3.34 -16.43
N LEU A 52 -6.50 3.16 -17.67
CA LEU A 52 -6.88 1.84 -18.14
C LEU A 52 -5.73 0.86 -18.06
N LYS A 53 -4.53 1.31 -18.41
CA LYS A 53 -3.34 0.47 -18.35
C LYS A 53 -3.04 0.02 -16.92
N GLY A 54 -3.16 0.94 -15.97
CA GLY A 54 -2.96 0.59 -14.57
C GLY A 54 -3.98 -0.42 -14.09
N TYR A 55 -5.24 -0.22 -14.46
CA TYR A 55 -6.29 -1.14 -14.08
C TYR A 55 -6.11 -2.51 -14.74
N GLN A 56 -5.68 -2.51 -16.00
CA GLN A 56 -5.45 -3.75 -16.72
C GLN A 56 -4.34 -4.56 -16.04
N GLN A 57 -3.33 -3.89 -15.53
CA GLN A 57 -2.29 -4.59 -14.81
C GLN A 57 -2.84 -5.27 -13.57
N LEU A 58 -3.77 -4.62 -12.86
CA LEU A 58 -4.40 -5.23 -11.70
C LEU A 58 -5.19 -6.48 -12.10
N VAL A 59 -5.84 -6.44 -13.26
CA VAL A 59 -6.55 -7.60 -13.78
C VAL A 59 -5.57 -8.73 -14.07
N ASP A 60 -4.46 -8.40 -14.71
CA ASP A 60 -3.44 -9.38 -15.06
C ASP A 60 -2.84 -10.05 -13.84
N GLU A 61 -2.77 -9.32 -12.72
CA GLU A 61 -2.23 -9.86 -11.49
C GLU A 61 -3.26 -10.62 -10.66
N GLY A 62 -4.48 -10.69 -11.13
CA GLY A 62 -5.51 -11.44 -10.43
C GLY A 62 -6.14 -10.72 -9.25
N LEU A 63 -5.93 -9.41 -9.14
CA LEU A 63 -6.44 -8.63 -8.02
C LEU A 63 -7.80 -8.04 -8.28
N VAL A 64 -8.14 -7.84 -9.53
CA VAL A 64 -9.34 -7.15 -9.96
C VAL A 64 -9.93 -7.92 -11.13
N GLU A 65 -11.24 -7.91 -11.25
CA GLU A 65 -11.89 -8.48 -12.42
C GLU A 65 -12.72 -7.42 -13.12
N SER A 66 -12.76 -7.51 -14.44
CA SER A 66 -13.59 -6.62 -15.24
C SER A 66 -14.93 -7.30 -15.47
N ARG A 67 -16.02 -6.62 -15.13
CA ARG A 67 -17.38 -7.12 -15.37
C ARG A 67 -18.01 -6.27 -16.43
N ARG A 68 -18.32 -6.89 -17.53
CA ARG A 68 -18.84 -6.19 -18.69
C ARG A 68 -20.06 -5.35 -18.33
N GLY A 69 -20.01 -4.08 -18.68
CA GLY A 69 -21.11 -3.17 -18.42
C GLY A 69 -21.23 -2.70 -16.99
N LEU A 70 -20.45 -3.26 -16.08
CA LEU A 70 -20.54 -2.94 -14.66
C LEU A 70 -19.29 -2.27 -14.11
N GLY A 71 -18.14 -2.50 -14.72
CA GLY A 71 -16.89 -1.91 -14.25
C GLY A 71 -15.92 -2.93 -13.73
N MET A 72 -15.01 -2.47 -12.89
CA MET A 72 -13.97 -3.34 -12.33
C MET A 72 -14.16 -3.46 -10.84
N PHE A 73 -13.95 -4.68 -10.35
CA PHE A 73 -14.24 -5.02 -8.96
C PHE A 73 -13.08 -5.79 -8.35
N VAL A 74 -12.84 -5.56 -7.06
CA VAL A 74 -11.78 -6.25 -6.34
C VAL A 74 -12.14 -7.73 -6.22
N ASN A 75 -11.20 -8.59 -6.59
CA ASN A 75 -11.43 -10.04 -6.56
C ASN A 75 -11.49 -10.57 -5.13
N SER A 76 -12.25 -11.64 -4.98
CA SER A 76 -12.22 -12.42 -3.76
C SER A 76 -10.80 -12.96 -3.57
N GLY A 77 -10.26 -12.84 -2.38
CA GLY A 77 -8.90 -13.32 -2.09
C GLY A 77 -7.79 -12.34 -2.48
N ALA A 78 -8.14 -11.17 -3.02
CA ALA A 78 -7.12 -10.22 -3.46
C ALA A 78 -6.20 -9.79 -2.34
N ARG A 79 -6.75 -9.49 -1.17
CA ARG A 79 -5.94 -9.02 -0.06
C ARG A 79 -4.97 -10.09 0.42
N SER A 80 -5.43 -11.33 0.51
CA SER A 80 -4.56 -12.44 0.91
C SER A 80 -3.43 -12.65 -0.08
N LEU A 81 -3.75 -12.57 -1.36
CA LEU A 81 -2.75 -12.71 -2.41
C LEU A 81 -1.69 -11.62 -2.28
N LEU A 82 -2.14 -10.38 -2.09
CA LEU A 82 -1.23 -9.25 -1.94
C LEU A 82 -0.36 -9.37 -0.70
N LEU A 83 -0.96 -9.73 0.43
CA LEU A 83 -0.19 -9.84 1.66
C LEU A 83 0.95 -10.82 1.51
N ARG A 84 0.66 -11.96 0.86
CA ARG A 84 1.68 -12.97 0.66
C ARG A 84 2.83 -12.44 -0.18
N GLY A 85 2.50 -11.81 -1.29
CA GLY A 85 3.52 -11.28 -2.18
C GLY A 85 4.30 -10.12 -1.59
N GLU A 86 3.60 -9.20 -0.92
CA GLU A 86 4.25 -8.04 -0.34
C GLU A 86 5.15 -8.42 0.83
N ARG A 87 4.74 -9.42 1.61
CA ARG A 87 5.59 -9.92 2.69
C ARG A 87 6.87 -10.51 2.14
N GLN A 88 6.76 -11.31 1.11
CA GLN A 88 7.93 -11.92 0.50
C GLN A 88 8.87 -10.86 -0.07
N LYS A 89 8.29 -9.90 -0.74
CA LYS A 89 9.08 -8.83 -1.33
C LYS A 89 9.80 -8.02 -0.26
N PHE A 90 9.10 -7.67 0.80
CA PHE A 90 9.69 -6.93 1.90
C PHE A 90 10.87 -7.68 2.47
N LEU A 91 10.68 -8.97 2.77
CA LEU A 91 11.73 -9.76 3.41
C LEU A 91 12.92 -10.00 2.50
N ALA A 92 12.68 -10.08 1.19
CA ALA A 92 13.76 -10.34 0.24
C ALA A 92 14.52 -9.09 -0.17
N GLU A 93 13.83 -7.96 -0.28
CA GLU A 93 14.41 -6.77 -0.89
C GLU A 93 14.64 -5.62 0.08
N GLU A 94 13.71 -5.39 0.98
CA GLU A 94 13.79 -4.23 1.87
C GLU A 94 14.41 -4.56 3.21
N TRP A 95 13.97 -5.64 3.81
CA TRP A 95 14.44 -5.99 5.14
C TRP A 95 15.96 -6.11 5.25
N PRO A 96 16.68 -6.73 4.27
CA PRO A 96 18.11 -6.81 4.40
C PRO A 96 18.79 -5.45 4.54
N ARG A 97 18.29 -4.46 3.83
CA ARG A 97 18.86 -3.11 3.93
C ARG A 97 18.51 -2.45 5.26
N VAL A 98 17.29 -2.65 5.70
CA VAL A 98 16.86 -2.13 7.01
C VAL A 98 17.69 -2.78 8.11
N TYR A 99 17.86 -4.09 8.02
CA TYR A 99 18.65 -4.82 9.02
C TYR A 99 20.07 -4.30 9.08
N ALA A 100 20.69 -4.09 7.92
CA ALA A 100 22.04 -3.58 7.87
C ALA A 100 22.14 -2.19 8.52
N THR A 101 21.15 -1.36 8.29
CA THR A 101 21.09 -0.03 8.88
C THR A 101 20.95 -0.11 10.40
N ILE A 102 20.11 -1.01 10.86
CA ILE A 102 19.92 -1.22 12.30
C ILE A 102 21.24 -1.61 12.96
N GLN A 103 21.97 -2.53 12.33
CA GLN A 103 23.25 -2.96 12.84
C GLN A 103 24.26 -1.82 12.85
N ARG A 104 24.27 -1.05 11.77
CA ARG A 104 25.21 0.06 11.66
C ARG A 104 24.99 1.11 12.74
N LEU A 105 23.76 1.37 13.07
CA LEU A 105 23.40 2.40 14.03
C LEU A 105 23.31 1.88 15.47
N GLY A 106 23.46 0.58 15.67
CA GLY A 106 23.39 0.01 17.00
C GLY A 106 22.04 0.05 17.64
N LEU A 107 21.00 0.03 16.84
CA LEU A 107 19.63 0.09 17.35
C LEU A 107 19.15 -1.29 17.78
N LYS A 108 18.22 -1.30 18.73
CA LYS A 108 17.61 -2.52 19.20
C LYS A 108 16.21 -2.67 18.66
N ALA A 109 15.82 -3.90 18.36
CA ALA A 109 14.51 -4.18 17.80
C ALA A 109 13.38 -3.65 18.68
N GLU A 110 13.51 -3.82 19.98
CA GLU A 110 12.46 -3.36 20.89
C GLU A 110 12.24 -1.86 20.79
N GLU A 111 13.31 -1.13 20.67
CA GLU A 111 13.23 0.31 20.53
C GLU A 111 12.50 0.72 19.29
N LEU A 112 12.76 0.00 18.21
CA LEU A 112 12.19 0.35 16.92
C LEU A 112 10.70 0.06 16.85
N LEU A 113 10.29 -1.10 17.32
CA LEU A 113 8.90 -1.50 17.21
C LEU A 113 8.00 -0.77 18.20
N ASP A 114 8.44 -0.66 19.44
CA ASP A 114 7.65 0.04 20.45
C ASP A 114 7.75 1.55 20.28
N GLY A 115 8.95 2.02 19.94
CA GLY A 115 9.20 3.44 19.80
C GLY A 115 8.43 4.10 18.68
N GLY A 116 8.20 3.37 17.60
CA GLY A 116 7.45 3.91 16.48
C GLY A 116 6.05 4.31 16.89
N SER A 117 5.41 3.45 17.67
CA SER A 117 4.07 3.71 18.14
C SER A 117 4.06 4.85 19.16
N SER A 118 5.00 4.83 20.09
CA SER A 118 5.13 5.85 21.11
C SER A 118 5.31 7.23 20.53
N ARG A 119 6.18 7.34 19.58
CA ARG A 119 6.49 8.64 19.01
C ARG A 119 5.29 9.26 18.35
N ARG A 120 4.50 8.45 17.72
CA ARG A 120 3.34 9.01 17.06
C ARG A 120 2.29 9.46 18.02
N SER A 121 2.20 8.77 19.13
CA SER A 121 1.19 9.18 20.07
C SER A 121 1.65 10.34 20.92
N SER A 122 2.90 10.64 21.07
CA SER A 122 3.27 11.61 21.87
C SER A 122 3.52 12.66 21.68
N SER A 123 3.57 12.57 21.79
CA SER A 123 3.92 13.07 22.24
C SER A 123 3.71 12.96 23.49
N SER A 124 3.56 12.28 24.14
CA SER A 124 3.37 12.17 25.29
C SER A 124 3.82 11.25 26.02
N SER A 125 4.03 10.69 26.59
CA SER A 125 4.30 9.91 27.21
C SER A 125 4.91 9.13 27.60
N SER A 126 4.99 8.93 28.11
CA SER A 126 5.37 8.04 28.42
C SER A 126 5.69 7.20 28.91
N SER A 127 5.49 6.95 29.26
CA SER A 127 5.67 6.07 29.45
C SER A 127 5.86 5.16 29.91
N LYS A 128 5.75 5.10 30.39
CA LYS A 128 5.80 4.37 30.63
C LYS A 128 5.97 3.60 30.91
N THR A 129 5.90 3.64 31.41
CA THR A 129 5.82 3.04 31.41
C THR A 129 5.92 2.26 31.72
N THR A 130 5.98 2.34 32.26
CA THR A 130 5.74 1.79 32.24
C THR A 130 5.76 0.91 32.51
N LYS A 131 5.88 0.93 33.04
CA LYS A 131 5.56 0.50 33.01
C LYS A 131 5.38 -0.22 33.02
N GLU A 132 5.35 -0.02 33.44
CA GLU A 132 4.75 -0.16 33.16
C GLU A 132 4.53 -0.74 32.93
N GLU A 133 4.53 -0.86 33.45
CA GLU A 133 3.92 -0.89 32.98
C GLU A 133 3.78 -1.47 32.61
N ARG A 134 3.97 -1.71 33.37
CA ARG A 134 3.46 -1.85 32.84
C ARG A 134 3.19 -2.29 32.66
#